data_1f7043f8cda85e5ed9b3c4948ecf87db
#
_entry.id   1f7043f8cda85e5ed9b3c4948ecf87db
#
_cell.length_a   1.000
_cell.length_b   1.000
_cell.length_c   1.000
_cell.angle_alpha   90.00
_cell.angle_beta   90.00
_cell.angle_gamma   90.00
#
_symmetry.space_group_name_H-M   'P 1'
#
loop_
_entity.id
_entity.type
_entity.pdbx_description
1 polymer ?
#
loop_
_entity_poly.entity_id
_entity_poly.type
_entity_poly.pdbx_seq_one_letter_code
_entity_poly.pdbx_strand_id
1 'polypeptide(L)'
;MSHIGKRVVAIVVVVMLGSSGVAAAAKIGGSCAKVGAKGKIAVNGKPTEVVCAGVKKKLIWIAVAAKTTEVASVGPNSKYELIAADVAANEGSCMVVQEGGTIVGEWYWNGRTPSTLSEGFSTMKSMAATLIGIAQTQGKLNVNQKASDFITEWKGTSSESITIKQILSNNSGRAHDNTDSVTLALKFDVEPFVLNRGQEAPPGTTWEYNGTAIQVIETILERAIKGSVKTFAQTYLLKPLDMKAELTTDFAGNVYVMAFWQTSCRDLAKLVQLYMQNGKWNGVQLVSEAFVREALTSSTELNTAYGYLWWLNRAGTWMLPGSTQQFSGPPHKSAPLDIFWASGACGQIAVGFPSQNLIVTYMRTKTIFEFSTCSTGPQDNVLNGLVDKILAN
;
A
#
# COMPACT_ATOMS: atom_id res chain seq x y z
N MET A 1 31.41 20.29 19.51
CA MET A 1 32.34 19.35 18.83
C MET A 1 32.21 18.00 19.51
N SER A 2 31.53 17.06 18.94
CA SER A 2 31.39 15.69 19.45
C SER A 2 31.31 14.76 18.25
N HIS A 3 32.33 13.93 18.10
CA HIS A 3 32.49 12.97 17.03
C HIS A 3 31.48 11.83 17.19
N ILE A 4 30.55 11.68 16.25
CA ILE A 4 29.73 10.45 16.09
C ILE A 4 30.59 9.47 15.29
N GLY A 5 31.21 8.52 16.01
CA GLY A 5 31.97 7.43 15.42
C GLY A 5 31.06 6.46 14.64
N LYS A 6 31.25 6.37 13.34
CA LYS A 6 30.69 5.30 12.50
C LYS A 6 31.31 3.97 12.89
N ARG A 7 30.59 3.11 13.59
CA ARG A 7 31.02 1.73 13.80
C ARG A 7 30.83 0.94 12.49
N VAL A 8 31.95 0.73 11.80
CA VAL A 8 32.05 -0.25 10.72
C VAL A 8 32.20 -1.62 11.37
N VAL A 9 31.14 -2.45 11.30
CA VAL A 9 31.22 -3.85 11.72
C VAL A 9 31.95 -4.61 10.62
N ALA A 10 33.23 -4.90 10.82
CA ALA A 10 33.98 -5.79 9.93
C ALA A 10 33.67 -7.26 10.28
N ILE A 11 32.93 -7.94 9.40
CA ILE A 11 32.69 -9.38 9.53
C ILE A 11 33.81 -10.13 8.83
N VAL A 12 34.65 -10.84 9.58
CA VAL A 12 35.71 -11.73 9.08
C VAL A 12 35.08 -13.10 8.75
N VAL A 13 35.35 -13.61 7.57
CA VAL A 13 34.78 -14.86 7.08
C VAL A 13 35.86 -15.74 6.45
N VAL A 14 35.92 -17.00 6.86
CA VAL A 14 36.85 -18.01 6.35
C VAL A 14 36.21 -18.81 5.21
N VAL A 15 36.88 -18.90 4.09
CA VAL A 15 36.44 -19.71 2.93
C VAL A 15 37.18 -21.04 2.93
N MET A 16 36.44 -22.13 2.83
CA MET A 16 37.00 -23.42 2.48
C MET A 16 36.74 -23.67 1.00
N LEU A 17 37.79 -23.62 0.19
CA LEU A 17 37.79 -24.08 -1.19
C LEU A 17 38.52 -25.44 -1.24
N GLY A 18 37.85 -26.46 -1.65
CA GLY A 18 38.48 -27.75 -1.95
C GLY A 18 39.40 -27.67 -3.16
N SER A 19 40.64 -28.12 -2.96
CA SER A 19 41.79 -28.38 -3.83
C SER A 19 42.86 -27.31 -3.96
N SER A 20 44.03 -27.67 -3.34
CA SER A 20 45.43 -27.28 -3.63
C SER A 20 45.70 -25.87 -4.14
N GLY A 21 45.87 -24.96 -3.20
CA GLY A 21 46.39 -23.62 -3.38
C GLY A 21 45.98 -22.77 -2.18
N VAL A 22 46.91 -22.10 -1.52
CA VAL A 22 46.66 -21.24 -0.35
C VAL A 22 45.59 -20.21 -0.72
N ALA A 23 44.37 -20.46 -0.37
CA ALA A 23 43.24 -19.55 -0.62
C ALA A 23 43.26 -18.43 0.42
N ALA A 24 43.45 -17.20 -0.03
CA ALA A 24 43.24 -16.02 0.81
C ALA A 24 41.77 -16.01 1.29
N ALA A 25 41.57 -15.74 2.57
CA ALA A 25 40.24 -15.65 3.18
C ALA A 25 39.41 -14.56 2.46
N ALA A 26 38.35 -14.95 1.75
CA ALA A 26 37.46 -14.03 1.10
C ALA A 26 36.50 -13.43 2.14
N LYS A 27 36.25 -12.13 2.04
CA LYS A 27 35.23 -11.43 2.84
C LYS A 27 34.38 -10.58 1.93
N ILE A 28 33.12 -10.35 2.29
CA ILE A 28 32.26 -9.40 1.56
C ILE A 28 33.01 -8.04 1.51
N GLY A 29 33.10 -7.45 0.30
CA GLY A 29 33.88 -6.24 0.06
C GLY A 29 35.40 -6.46 -0.11
N GLY A 30 35.92 -7.69 0.07
CA GLY A 30 37.32 -8.00 -0.23
C GLY A 30 37.57 -8.09 -1.73
N SER A 31 38.82 -7.87 -2.18
CA SER A 31 39.18 -7.92 -3.60
C SER A 31 39.03 -9.31 -4.19
N CYS A 32 38.67 -9.40 -5.46
CA CYS A 32 38.60 -10.61 -6.24
C CYS A 32 39.25 -10.43 -7.62
N ALA A 33 39.58 -11.53 -8.27
CA ALA A 33 40.45 -11.50 -9.44
C ALA A 33 39.74 -11.34 -10.79
N LYS A 34 38.48 -11.77 -10.91
CA LYS A 34 37.76 -11.79 -12.20
C LYS A 34 36.26 -11.60 -11.98
N VAL A 35 35.65 -10.68 -12.72
CA VAL A 35 34.19 -10.48 -12.72
C VAL A 35 33.49 -11.80 -13.06
N GLY A 36 32.45 -12.12 -12.30
CA GLY A 36 31.66 -13.35 -12.44
C GLY A 36 32.25 -14.59 -11.75
N ALA A 37 33.45 -14.51 -11.16
CA ALA A 37 33.96 -15.62 -10.33
C ALA A 37 33.01 -15.87 -9.15
N LYS A 38 32.66 -17.13 -8.92
CA LYS A 38 31.74 -17.55 -7.83
C LYS A 38 32.52 -18.14 -6.67
N GLY A 39 32.03 -17.93 -5.45
CA GLY A 39 32.61 -18.49 -4.22
C GLY A 39 31.51 -18.72 -3.18
N LYS A 40 31.89 -19.39 -2.09
CA LYS A 40 31.03 -19.52 -0.88
C LYS A 40 31.79 -19.01 0.33
N ILE A 41 31.10 -18.27 1.16
CA ILE A 41 31.65 -17.75 2.42
C ILE A 41 30.67 -18.05 3.55
N ALA A 42 31.16 -18.15 4.79
CA ALA A 42 30.26 -18.27 5.95
C ALA A 42 29.97 -16.87 6.51
N VAL A 43 28.70 -16.50 6.58
CA VAL A 43 28.19 -15.28 7.23
C VAL A 43 27.32 -15.70 8.41
N ASN A 44 27.73 -15.32 9.63
CA ASN A 44 27.06 -15.75 10.87
C ASN A 44 26.87 -17.30 10.93
N GLY A 45 27.92 -18.03 10.54
CA GLY A 45 27.92 -19.50 10.54
C GLY A 45 27.15 -20.18 9.41
N LYS A 46 26.51 -19.41 8.50
CA LYS A 46 25.77 -19.95 7.36
C LYS A 46 26.55 -19.76 6.05
N PRO A 47 26.65 -20.80 5.18
CA PRO A 47 27.29 -20.70 3.89
C PRO A 47 26.51 -19.72 2.98
N THR A 48 27.19 -18.67 2.54
CA THR A 48 26.62 -17.63 1.65
C THR A 48 27.37 -17.66 0.32
N GLU A 49 26.65 -17.72 -0.79
CA GLU A 49 27.24 -17.61 -2.11
C GLU A 49 27.64 -16.17 -2.39
N VAL A 50 28.79 -16.00 -3.03
CA VAL A 50 29.32 -14.70 -3.44
C VAL A 50 29.75 -14.71 -4.88
N VAL A 51 29.65 -13.57 -5.53
CA VAL A 51 30.14 -13.36 -6.90
C VAL A 51 31.07 -12.14 -6.91
N CYS A 52 32.09 -12.22 -7.72
CA CYS A 52 33.02 -11.10 -7.97
C CYS A 52 32.37 -10.06 -8.88
N ALA A 53 32.19 -8.85 -8.42
CA ALA A 53 31.61 -7.75 -9.18
C ALA A 53 32.50 -6.51 -9.20
N GLY A 54 32.41 -5.73 -10.28
CA GLY A 54 33.06 -4.44 -10.38
C GLY A 54 32.23 -3.36 -9.66
N VAL A 55 32.82 -2.74 -8.61
CA VAL A 55 32.18 -1.64 -7.89
C VAL A 55 33.19 -0.49 -7.80
N LYS A 56 32.82 0.69 -8.30
CA LYS A 56 33.68 1.90 -8.27
C LYS A 56 35.15 1.63 -8.71
N LYS A 57 35.32 1.01 -9.88
CA LYS A 57 36.63 0.64 -10.49
C LYS A 57 37.45 -0.40 -9.70
N LYS A 58 36.87 -1.11 -8.75
CA LYS A 58 37.53 -2.23 -8.04
C LYS A 58 36.70 -3.49 -8.20
N LEU A 59 37.37 -4.65 -8.24
CA LEU A 59 36.70 -5.95 -8.20
C LEU A 59 36.56 -6.39 -6.74
N ILE A 60 35.34 -6.62 -6.30
CA ILE A 60 35.06 -7.03 -4.93
C ILE A 60 34.06 -8.20 -4.88
N TRP A 61 34.16 -9.00 -3.84
CA TRP A 61 33.17 -10.03 -3.55
C TRP A 61 31.88 -9.39 -3.02
N ILE A 62 30.76 -9.67 -3.69
CA ILE A 62 29.43 -9.32 -3.22
C ILE A 62 28.65 -10.61 -2.91
N ALA A 63 27.82 -10.56 -1.91
CA ALA A 63 26.87 -11.65 -1.65
C ALA A 63 25.96 -11.81 -2.87
N VAL A 64 25.85 -13.02 -3.39
CA VAL A 64 24.77 -13.35 -4.31
C VAL A 64 23.52 -13.33 -3.44
N ALA A 65 22.53 -12.51 -3.78
CA ALA A 65 21.22 -12.64 -3.16
C ALA A 65 20.87 -14.13 -3.23
N ALA A 66 20.58 -14.76 -2.10
CA ALA A 66 20.22 -16.15 -2.07
C ALA A 66 19.14 -16.36 -3.13
N LYS A 67 19.32 -17.35 -4.04
CA LYS A 67 18.19 -17.82 -4.84
C LYS A 67 17.09 -18.06 -3.82
N THR A 68 16.02 -17.29 -3.96
CA THR A 68 14.90 -17.35 -3.04
C THR A 68 14.50 -18.82 -2.88
N THR A 69 14.83 -19.40 -1.73
CA THR A 69 14.09 -20.54 -1.23
C THR A 69 12.68 -20.01 -1.06
N GLU A 70 11.74 -20.46 -1.90
CA GLU A 70 10.33 -20.32 -1.61
C GLU A 70 10.14 -20.61 -0.14
N VAL A 71 9.72 -19.62 0.63
CA VAL A 71 9.24 -19.90 1.97
C VAL A 71 7.96 -20.67 1.72
N ALA A 72 7.94 -21.91 2.19
CA ALA A 72 6.90 -22.89 1.93
C ALA A 72 5.52 -22.24 1.96
N SER A 73 4.77 -22.42 0.86
CA SER A 73 3.35 -22.13 0.81
C SER A 73 2.67 -22.80 2.00
N VAL A 74 1.79 -22.09 2.71
CA VAL A 74 0.94 -22.71 3.70
C VAL A 74 -0.11 -23.52 2.93
N GLY A 75 0.19 -24.81 2.74
CA GLY A 75 -0.65 -25.79 2.05
C GLY A 75 -0.52 -25.80 0.52
N PRO A 76 -0.53 -26.97 -0.11
CA PRO A 76 -0.56 -27.12 -1.55
C PRO A 76 -1.98 -26.84 -2.06
N ASN A 77 -2.37 -25.61 -2.22
CA ASN A 77 -3.61 -25.32 -2.90
C ASN A 77 -3.31 -25.00 -4.36
N SER A 78 -3.28 -26.03 -5.19
CA SER A 78 -2.98 -25.97 -6.63
C SER A 78 -3.80 -24.91 -7.39
N LYS A 79 -4.96 -24.59 -6.89
CA LYS A 79 -5.86 -23.56 -7.43
C LYS A 79 -5.20 -22.17 -7.52
N TYR A 80 -4.37 -21.78 -6.56
CA TYR A 80 -3.76 -20.45 -6.50
C TYR A 80 -2.31 -20.39 -6.99
N GLU A 81 -1.70 -21.54 -7.30
CA GLU A 81 -0.30 -21.59 -7.79
C GLU A 81 -0.12 -20.86 -9.13
N LEU A 82 -1.10 -20.97 -10.04
CA LEU A 82 -1.04 -20.26 -11.32
C LEU A 82 -1.11 -18.76 -11.16
N ILE A 83 -1.89 -18.28 -10.17
CA ILE A 83 -1.99 -16.86 -9.84
C ILE A 83 -0.70 -16.38 -9.19
N ALA A 84 -0.17 -17.17 -8.24
CA ALA A 84 1.10 -16.88 -7.58
C ALA A 84 2.26 -16.81 -8.59
N ALA A 85 2.29 -17.71 -9.58
CA ALA A 85 3.28 -17.68 -10.64
C ALA A 85 3.21 -16.39 -11.48
N ASP A 86 1.99 -15.90 -11.79
CA ASP A 86 1.82 -14.63 -12.51
C ASP A 86 2.28 -13.42 -11.66
N VAL A 87 1.93 -13.41 -10.38
CA VAL A 87 2.40 -12.36 -9.47
C VAL A 87 3.93 -12.36 -9.40
N ALA A 88 4.54 -13.55 -9.25
CA ALA A 88 5.99 -13.71 -9.25
C ALA A 88 6.64 -13.22 -10.55
N ALA A 89 6.08 -13.56 -11.70
CA ALA A 89 6.56 -13.15 -13.02
C ALA A 89 6.48 -11.63 -13.25
N ASN A 90 5.60 -10.94 -12.51
CA ASN A 90 5.40 -9.51 -12.55
C ASN A 90 6.02 -8.78 -11.34
N GLU A 91 7.22 -9.19 -10.93
CA GLU A 91 7.99 -8.56 -9.84
C GLU A 91 7.31 -8.65 -8.46
N GLY A 92 6.52 -9.70 -8.24
CA GLY A 92 5.86 -9.94 -6.96
C GLY A 92 6.82 -10.01 -5.78
N SER A 93 6.41 -9.45 -4.66
CA SER A 93 7.12 -9.55 -3.37
C SER A 93 6.41 -10.48 -2.40
N CYS A 94 5.11 -10.49 -2.42
CA CYS A 94 4.28 -11.40 -1.66
C CYS A 94 2.88 -11.54 -2.28
N MET A 95 2.23 -12.66 -1.98
CA MET A 95 0.81 -12.88 -2.20
C MET A 95 0.21 -13.62 -1.00
N VAL A 96 -0.99 -13.25 -0.60
CA VAL A 96 -1.75 -13.92 0.47
C VAL A 96 -3.17 -14.14 -0.03
N VAL A 97 -3.67 -15.36 0.18
CA VAL A 97 -5.05 -15.75 -0.13
C VAL A 97 -5.74 -16.19 1.15
N GLN A 98 -6.91 -15.64 1.41
CA GLN A 98 -7.78 -16.06 2.51
C GLN A 98 -9.12 -16.52 1.99
N GLU A 99 -9.58 -17.68 2.43
CA GLU A 99 -10.96 -18.17 2.28
C GLU A 99 -11.61 -18.27 3.66
N GLY A 100 -12.82 -17.74 3.78
CA GLY A 100 -13.55 -17.76 5.05
C GLY A 100 -12.81 -17.09 6.21
N GLY A 101 -11.94 -16.12 5.93
CA GLY A 101 -11.12 -15.43 6.92
C GLY A 101 -9.86 -16.20 7.37
N THR A 102 -9.58 -17.37 6.77
CA THR A 102 -8.39 -18.20 7.06
C THR A 102 -7.42 -18.11 5.90
N ILE A 103 -6.12 -17.96 6.18
CA ILE A 103 -5.07 -18.00 5.15
C ILE A 103 -5.00 -19.45 4.62
N VAL A 104 -5.28 -19.63 3.32
CA VAL A 104 -5.22 -20.90 2.60
C VAL A 104 -3.99 -21.02 1.70
N GLY A 105 -3.30 -19.91 1.46
CA GLY A 105 -2.04 -19.87 0.72
C GLY A 105 -1.32 -18.55 0.91
N GLU A 106 0.00 -18.61 0.98
CA GLU A 106 0.85 -17.43 1.00
C GLU A 106 2.20 -17.70 0.36
N TRP A 107 2.66 -16.75 -0.44
CA TRP A 107 3.91 -16.82 -1.18
C TRP A 107 4.72 -15.56 -0.94
N TYR A 108 6.03 -15.73 -0.84
CA TYR A 108 6.98 -14.65 -0.58
C TYR A 108 8.21 -14.84 -1.47
N TRP A 109 8.54 -13.84 -2.26
CA TRP A 109 9.64 -13.87 -3.21
C TRP A 109 10.72 -12.86 -2.83
N ASN A 110 11.87 -12.96 -3.47
CA ASN A 110 12.99 -12.02 -3.32
C ASN A 110 13.46 -11.85 -1.86
N GLY A 111 13.48 -12.94 -1.08
CA GLY A 111 13.90 -12.92 0.32
C GLY A 111 12.89 -12.28 1.28
N ARG A 112 11.67 -12.03 0.85
CA ARG A 112 10.59 -11.50 1.68
C ARG A 112 10.04 -12.59 2.61
N THR A 113 9.37 -12.15 3.65
CA THR A 113 8.75 -13.00 4.69
C THR A 113 7.37 -12.46 5.03
N PRO A 114 6.54 -13.19 5.78
CA PRO A 114 5.24 -12.69 6.24
C PRO A 114 5.27 -11.36 6.98
N SER A 115 6.39 -11.03 7.60
CA SER A 115 6.59 -9.79 8.36
C SER A 115 7.36 -8.70 7.61
N THR A 116 7.75 -8.96 6.36
CA THR A 116 8.46 -7.95 5.57
C THR A 116 7.50 -6.86 5.17
N LEU A 117 7.82 -5.62 5.54
CA LEU A 117 7.09 -4.45 5.13
C LEU A 117 7.59 -3.95 3.77
N SER A 118 6.69 -3.43 2.98
CA SER A 118 6.95 -2.80 1.68
C SER A 118 6.09 -1.55 1.55
N GLU A 119 6.47 -0.66 0.64
CA GLU A 119 5.70 0.54 0.34
C GLU A 119 4.31 0.17 -0.19
N GLY A 120 3.27 0.60 0.51
CA GLY A 120 1.87 0.32 0.16
C GLY A 120 1.24 1.33 -0.79
N PHE A 121 1.91 2.47 -1.00
CA PHE A 121 1.42 3.58 -1.82
C PHE A 121 -0.04 3.94 -1.49
N SER A 122 -0.86 4.14 -2.51
CA SER A 122 -2.25 4.59 -2.37
C SER A 122 -3.20 3.59 -1.71
N THR A 123 -2.77 2.37 -1.36
CA THR A 123 -3.59 1.51 -0.48
C THR A 123 -3.80 2.17 0.89
N MET A 124 -2.95 3.13 1.26
CA MET A 124 -3.12 4.00 2.43
C MET A 124 -4.45 4.77 2.42
N LYS A 125 -4.98 5.12 1.26
CA LYS A 125 -6.26 5.83 1.14
C LYS A 125 -7.41 5.03 1.75
N SER A 126 -7.47 3.71 1.47
CA SER A 126 -8.47 2.83 2.07
C SER A 126 -8.31 2.71 3.58
N MET A 127 -7.08 2.77 4.07
CA MET A 127 -6.81 2.88 5.50
C MET A 127 -7.28 4.23 6.07
N ALA A 128 -7.06 5.36 5.36
CA ALA A 128 -7.54 6.68 5.78
C ALA A 128 -9.07 6.72 5.89
N ALA A 129 -9.79 6.13 4.91
CA ALA A 129 -11.24 5.96 5.02
C ALA A 129 -11.64 5.14 6.25
N THR A 130 -10.88 4.09 6.57
CA THR A 130 -11.13 3.27 7.76
C THR A 130 -10.96 4.09 9.04
N LEU A 131 -9.96 4.97 9.13
CA LEU A 131 -9.77 5.85 10.28
C LEU A 131 -10.91 6.86 10.44
N ILE A 132 -11.43 7.42 9.34
CA ILE A 132 -12.65 8.25 9.35
C ILE A 132 -13.85 7.42 9.86
N GLY A 133 -14.01 6.19 9.37
CA GLY A 133 -15.07 5.27 9.81
C GLY A 133 -15.00 4.96 11.31
N ILE A 134 -13.79 4.75 11.84
CA ILE A 134 -13.58 4.55 13.29
C ILE A 134 -13.93 5.82 14.05
N ALA A 135 -13.46 6.99 13.60
CA ALA A 135 -13.76 8.27 14.25
C ALA A 135 -15.27 8.56 14.23
N GLN A 136 -15.97 8.26 13.14
CA GLN A 136 -17.44 8.37 13.07
C GLN A 136 -18.13 7.38 14.02
N THR A 137 -17.66 6.15 14.09
CA THR A 137 -18.21 5.12 15.01
C THR A 137 -18.06 5.55 16.47
N GLN A 138 -17.01 6.30 16.79
CA GLN A 138 -16.78 6.89 18.11
C GLN A 138 -17.50 8.23 18.34
N GLY A 139 -18.30 8.70 17.36
CA GLY A 139 -19.03 9.98 17.47
C GLY A 139 -18.14 11.23 17.43
N LYS A 140 -16.92 11.13 16.89
CA LYS A 140 -15.98 12.25 16.79
C LYS A 140 -16.28 13.18 15.62
N LEU A 141 -16.85 12.62 14.54
CA LEU A 141 -17.26 13.32 13.33
C LEU A 141 -18.40 12.55 12.64
N ASN A 142 -18.98 13.15 11.60
CA ASN A 142 -19.89 12.50 10.65
C ASN A 142 -19.47 12.89 9.23
N VAL A 143 -19.47 11.95 8.31
CA VAL A 143 -19.02 12.21 6.92
C VAL A 143 -19.87 13.25 6.18
N ASN A 144 -21.12 13.48 6.60
CA ASN A 144 -21.99 14.50 6.03
C ASN A 144 -21.73 15.91 6.57
N GLN A 145 -20.88 16.06 7.62
CA GLN A 145 -20.46 17.37 8.10
C GLN A 145 -19.59 18.06 7.06
N LYS A 146 -19.60 19.39 7.11
CA LYS A 146 -18.64 20.20 6.36
C LYS A 146 -17.23 19.98 6.89
N ALA A 147 -16.27 19.85 6.00
CA ALA A 147 -14.85 19.81 6.38
C ALA A 147 -14.44 21.10 7.12
N SER A 148 -15.06 22.24 6.80
CA SER A 148 -14.85 23.54 7.47
C SER A 148 -15.29 23.58 8.93
N ASP A 149 -16.00 22.57 9.44
CA ASP A 149 -16.27 22.42 10.88
C ASP A 149 -14.97 22.09 11.64
N PHE A 150 -14.02 21.45 10.95
CA PHE A 150 -12.70 21.07 11.47
C PHE A 150 -11.60 21.96 10.87
N ILE A 151 -11.64 22.26 9.59
CA ILE A 151 -10.70 23.14 8.88
C ILE A 151 -11.28 24.56 8.89
N THR A 152 -11.14 25.26 10.02
CA THR A 152 -11.75 26.57 10.23
C THR A 152 -11.25 27.62 9.23
N GLU A 153 -10.07 27.42 8.65
CA GLU A 153 -9.44 28.22 7.60
C GLU A 153 -10.27 28.24 6.31
N TRP A 154 -11.16 27.27 6.12
CA TRP A 154 -12.04 27.22 4.94
C TRP A 154 -13.33 28.00 5.10
N LYS A 155 -13.66 28.48 6.31
CA LYS A 155 -14.85 29.33 6.52
C LYS A 155 -14.74 30.64 5.75
N GLY A 156 -15.81 31.00 5.06
CA GLY A 156 -15.85 32.17 4.19
C GLY A 156 -15.09 32.01 2.86
N THR A 157 -14.57 30.83 2.54
CA THR A 157 -13.89 30.53 1.26
C THR A 157 -14.79 29.68 0.37
N SER A 158 -14.37 29.50 -0.89
CA SER A 158 -15.02 28.57 -1.84
C SER A 158 -15.01 27.12 -1.40
N SER A 159 -14.15 26.73 -0.45
CA SER A 159 -14.07 25.38 0.11
C SER A 159 -14.98 25.15 1.31
N GLU A 160 -15.68 26.17 1.82
CA GLU A 160 -16.49 26.07 3.05
C GLU A 160 -17.55 24.96 3.00
N SER A 161 -18.19 24.77 1.85
CA SER A 161 -19.30 23.83 1.71
C SER A 161 -18.88 22.39 1.48
N ILE A 162 -17.59 22.10 1.31
CA ILE A 162 -17.09 20.74 1.08
C ILE A 162 -17.42 19.86 2.29
N THR A 163 -18.06 18.71 2.04
CA THR A 163 -18.29 17.70 3.07
C THR A 163 -17.15 16.71 3.14
N ILE A 164 -16.97 16.05 4.30
CA ILE A 164 -15.99 14.95 4.44
C ILE A 164 -16.31 13.84 3.44
N LYS A 165 -17.60 13.54 3.21
CA LYS A 165 -18.05 12.59 2.18
C LYS A 165 -17.50 12.93 0.79
N GLN A 166 -17.54 14.18 0.38
CA GLN A 166 -17.03 14.60 -0.93
C GLN A 166 -15.51 14.45 -1.06
N ILE A 167 -14.77 14.60 0.03
CA ILE A 167 -13.32 14.31 0.06
C ILE A 167 -13.09 12.80 -0.11
N LEU A 168 -13.79 11.96 0.65
CA LEU A 168 -13.71 10.50 0.56
C LEU A 168 -14.12 9.95 -0.81
N SER A 169 -14.99 10.68 -1.52
CA SER A 169 -15.52 10.31 -2.84
C SER A 169 -14.69 10.87 -4.00
N ASN A 170 -13.62 11.61 -3.73
CA ASN A 170 -12.82 12.32 -4.75
C ASN A 170 -13.64 13.28 -5.64
N ASN A 171 -14.68 13.88 -5.10
CA ASN A 171 -15.51 14.87 -5.80
C ASN A 171 -15.63 16.20 -5.06
N SER A 172 -14.57 16.57 -4.33
CA SER A 172 -14.52 17.82 -3.58
C SER A 172 -14.37 19.08 -4.47
N GLY A 173 -13.93 18.91 -5.72
CA GLY A 173 -13.66 20.02 -6.65
C GLY A 173 -12.41 20.85 -6.30
N ARG A 174 -11.57 20.38 -5.38
CA ARG A 174 -10.33 21.08 -5.01
C ARG A 174 -9.29 20.99 -6.11
N ALA A 175 -8.50 22.08 -6.23
CA ALA A 175 -7.43 22.18 -7.20
C ALA A 175 -6.46 21.02 -7.13
N HIS A 176 -6.04 20.52 -8.29
CA HIS A 176 -5.12 19.39 -8.44
C HIS A 176 -4.06 19.68 -9.50
N ASP A 177 -2.85 19.21 -9.26
CA ASP A 177 -1.75 19.19 -10.22
C ASP A 177 -1.09 17.80 -10.18
N ASN A 178 -0.72 17.28 -11.34
CA ASN A 178 -0.09 15.97 -11.46
C ASN A 178 1.25 15.85 -10.71
N THR A 179 1.89 16.98 -10.39
CA THR A 179 3.12 17.03 -9.60
C THR A 179 2.87 17.09 -8.09
N ASP A 180 1.63 17.24 -7.65
CA ASP A 180 1.29 17.45 -6.24
C ASP A 180 1.78 16.32 -5.34
N SER A 181 1.70 15.06 -5.78
CA SER A 181 2.17 13.92 -4.97
C SER A 181 3.68 13.97 -4.70
N VAL A 182 4.47 14.38 -5.69
CA VAL A 182 5.92 14.58 -5.54
C VAL A 182 6.19 15.81 -4.68
N THR A 183 5.44 16.88 -4.89
CA THR A 183 5.55 18.12 -4.12
C THR A 183 5.27 17.87 -2.64
N LEU A 184 4.22 17.10 -2.31
CA LEU A 184 3.90 16.71 -0.94
C LEU A 184 5.05 15.95 -0.26
N ALA A 185 5.65 14.99 -0.96
CA ALA A 185 6.76 14.20 -0.41
C ALA A 185 8.00 15.04 -0.06
N LEU A 186 8.13 16.24 -0.61
CA LEU A 186 9.24 17.16 -0.39
C LEU A 186 8.95 18.27 0.64
N LYS A 187 7.72 18.37 1.15
CA LYS A 187 7.36 19.39 2.13
C LYS A 187 7.82 19.01 3.54
N PHE A 188 8.34 20.01 4.25
CA PHE A 188 8.63 19.88 5.68
C PHE A 188 7.34 19.70 6.48
N ASP A 189 6.31 20.48 6.12
CA ASP A 189 4.96 20.49 6.69
C ASP A 189 3.97 20.51 5.52
N VAL A 190 3.19 19.44 5.40
CA VAL A 190 2.22 19.29 4.30
C VAL A 190 0.91 20.01 4.56
N GLU A 191 0.55 20.26 5.81
CA GLU A 191 -0.75 20.82 6.17
C GLU A 191 -0.99 22.20 5.52
N PRO A 192 -0.14 23.22 5.65
CA PRO A 192 -0.36 24.51 5.02
C PRO A 192 -0.49 24.42 3.50
N PHE A 193 0.28 23.52 2.87
CA PHE A 193 0.22 23.33 1.43
C PHE A 193 -1.13 22.80 0.99
N VAL A 194 -1.65 21.72 1.64
CA VAL A 194 -2.92 21.12 1.23
C VAL A 194 -4.12 21.97 1.60
N LEU A 195 -4.10 22.70 2.71
CA LEU A 195 -5.19 23.59 3.10
C LEU A 195 -5.32 24.79 2.16
N ASN A 196 -4.21 25.30 1.64
CA ASN A 196 -4.19 26.48 0.76
C ASN A 196 -4.34 26.15 -0.74
N ARG A 197 -4.44 24.85 -1.14
CA ARG A 197 -4.83 24.54 -2.52
C ARG A 197 -6.23 25.10 -2.79
N GLY A 198 -6.40 25.81 -3.85
CA GLY A 198 -7.67 26.47 -4.18
C GLY A 198 -8.80 25.51 -4.52
N GLN A 199 -9.90 26.05 -4.99
CA GLN A 199 -11.07 25.33 -5.50
C GLN A 199 -11.14 25.58 -7.01
N GLU A 200 -11.22 24.52 -7.82
CA GLU A 200 -11.31 24.59 -9.29
C GLU A 200 -12.74 24.38 -9.78
N ALA A 201 -13.52 23.57 -9.06
CA ALA A 201 -14.90 23.30 -9.42
C ALA A 201 -15.81 23.31 -8.18
N PRO A 202 -17.12 23.56 -8.32
CA PRO A 202 -18.03 23.40 -7.19
C PRO A 202 -17.99 21.97 -6.63
N PRO A 203 -18.07 21.80 -5.30
CA PRO A 203 -18.08 20.47 -4.68
C PRO A 203 -19.22 19.59 -5.24
N GLY A 204 -18.90 18.35 -5.59
CA GLY A 204 -19.85 17.39 -6.13
C GLY A 204 -20.05 17.44 -7.65
N THR A 205 -19.38 18.33 -8.39
CA THR A 205 -19.59 18.50 -9.84
C THR A 205 -18.54 17.82 -10.72
N THR A 206 -17.37 17.50 -10.16
CA THR A 206 -16.28 16.82 -10.87
C THR A 206 -15.75 15.68 -10.01
N TRP A 207 -15.27 14.64 -10.65
CA TRP A 207 -14.51 13.58 -9.98
C TRP A 207 -13.05 13.68 -10.39
N GLU A 208 -12.16 13.75 -9.39
CA GLU A 208 -10.71 13.81 -9.61
C GLU A 208 -9.98 13.03 -8.52
N TYR A 209 -9.11 12.09 -8.93
CA TYR A 209 -8.27 11.34 -7.99
C TYR A 209 -7.19 12.24 -7.42
N ASN A 210 -7.53 12.97 -6.38
CA ASN A 210 -6.79 14.12 -5.89
C ASN A 210 -6.11 13.82 -4.55
N GLY A 211 -4.79 13.55 -4.58
CA GLY A 211 -3.99 13.26 -3.38
C GLY A 211 -3.96 14.40 -2.37
N THR A 212 -3.90 15.65 -2.82
CA THR A 212 -3.87 16.82 -1.91
C THR A 212 -5.21 17.03 -1.20
N ALA A 213 -6.32 16.81 -1.91
CA ALA A 213 -7.65 16.85 -1.29
C ALA A 213 -7.82 15.72 -0.27
N ILE A 214 -7.30 14.52 -0.55
CA ILE A 214 -7.34 13.39 0.40
C ILE A 214 -6.45 13.67 1.61
N GLN A 215 -5.29 14.31 1.42
CA GLN A 215 -4.36 14.59 2.52
C GLN A 215 -4.99 15.47 3.61
N VAL A 216 -6.01 16.29 3.32
CA VAL A 216 -6.71 17.09 4.35
C VAL A 216 -7.47 16.23 5.36
N ILE A 217 -7.68 14.95 5.09
CA ILE A 217 -8.26 13.98 6.03
C ILE A 217 -7.41 13.89 7.31
N GLU A 218 -6.10 14.05 7.19
CA GLU A 218 -5.20 14.07 8.33
C GLU A 218 -5.58 15.20 9.29
N THR A 219 -5.66 16.44 8.81
CA THR A 219 -6.07 17.62 9.59
C THR A 219 -7.49 17.47 10.16
N ILE A 220 -8.44 16.92 9.38
CA ILE A 220 -9.80 16.66 9.87
C ILE A 220 -9.77 15.67 11.03
N LEU A 221 -9.04 14.57 10.89
CA LEU A 221 -8.91 13.55 11.94
C LEU A 221 -8.25 14.13 13.18
N GLU A 222 -7.08 14.78 13.03
CA GLU A 222 -6.35 15.37 14.16
C GLU A 222 -7.25 16.29 15.00
N ARG A 223 -7.98 17.19 14.32
CA ARG A 223 -8.87 18.16 14.97
C ARG A 223 -10.13 17.50 15.55
N ALA A 224 -10.69 16.49 14.89
CA ALA A 224 -11.85 15.76 15.40
C ALA A 224 -11.52 14.91 16.64
N ILE A 225 -10.37 14.23 16.64
CA ILE A 225 -9.93 13.39 17.76
C ILE A 225 -9.17 14.18 18.84
N LYS A 226 -8.78 15.43 18.53
CA LYS A 226 -7.96 16.31 19.37
C LYS A 226 -6.64 15.67 19.78
N GLY A 227 -5.92 15.11 18.80
CA GLY A 227 -4.67 14.39 19.05
C GLY A 227 -4.05 13.78 17.82
N SER A 228 -2.92 13.12 17.97
CA SER A 228 -2.14 12.54 16.88
C SER A 228 -2.88 11.44 16.11
N VAL A 229 -3.01 11.60 14.81
CA VAL A 229 -3.59 10.60 13.89
C VAL A 229 -2.77 9.30 13.90
N LYS A 230 -1.44 9.38 14.02
CA LYS A 230 -0.58 8.19 14.15
C LYS A 230 -0.92 7.37 15.38
N THR A 231 -1.06 8.02 16.53
CA THR A 231 -1.44 7.36 17.79
C THR A 231 -2.86 6.79 17.71
N PHE A 232 -3.78 7.51 17.09
CA PHE A 232 -5.16 7.05 16.87
C PHE A 232 -5.18 5.78 16.01
N ALA A 233 -4.49 5.78 14.88
CA ALA A 233 -4.38 4.62 14.01
C ALA A 233 -3.77 3.41 14.72
N GLN A 234 -2.69 3.62 15.47
CA GLN A 234 -2.07 2.55 16.26
C GLN A 234 -3.02 1.95 17.29
N THR A 235 -3.77 2.80 18.00
CA THR A 235 -4.64 2.38 19.11
C THR A 235 -5.91 1.68 18.61
N TYR A 236 -6.55 2.24 17.59
CA TYR A 236 -7.90 1.84 17.20
C TYR A 236 -7.99 1.01 15.92
N LEU A 237 -6.88 0.85 15.17
CA LEU A 237 -6.83 0.04 13.97
C LEU A 237 -5.67 -0.96 14.01
N LEU A 238 -4.41 -0.49 14.04
CA LEU A 238 -3.26 -1.38 13.85
C LEU A 238 -3.15 -2.42 14.98
N LYS A 239 -3.25 -1.99 16.23
CA LYS A 239 -3.16 -2.89 17.38
C LYS A 239 -4.34 -3.88 17.46
N PRO A 240 -5.61 -3.46 17.32
CA PRO A 240 -6.74 -4.41 17.28
C PRO A 240 -6.63 -5.48 16.18
N LEU A 241 -6.13 -5.12 14.99
CA LEU A 241 -5.94 -6.03 13.88
C LEU A 241 -4.59 -6.77 13.93
N ASP A 242 -3.74 -6.53 14.94
CA ASP A 242 -2.37 -7.01 14.99
C ASP A 242 -1.60 -6.76 13.67
N MET A 243 -1.75 -5.56 13.13
CA MET A 243 -1.00 -5.10 11.96
C MET A 243 0.38 -4.57 12.40
N LYS A 244 1.41 -4.89 11.60
CA LYS A 244 2.79 -4.42 11.82
C LYS A 244 3.12 -3.20 10.96
N ALA A 245 2.15 -2.71 10.22
CA ALA A 245 2.30 -1.57 9.32
C ALA A 245 2.82 -0.32 10.05
N GLU A 246 3.60 0.48 9.32
CA GLU A 246 4.20 1.71 9.82
C GLU A 246 3.69 2.90 8.99
N LEU A 247 3.19 3.94 9.69
CA LEU A 247 2.73 5.16 9.06
C LEU A 247 3.87 6.14 8.88
N THR A 248 4.08 6.55 7.63
CA THR A 248 5.05 7.59 7.28
C THR A 248 4.47 8.96 7.63
N THR A 249 5.31 9.83 8.22
CA THR A 249 4.97 11.21 8.52
C THR A 249 5.91 12.16 7.81
N ASP A 250 5.48 13.40 7.62
CA ASP A 250 6.36 14.49 7.30
C ASP A 250 7.21 14.90 8.53
N PHE A 251 8.02 15.94 8.40
CA PHE A 251 8.88 16.39 9.49
C PHE A 251 8.12 17.15 10.59
N ALA A 252 6.91 17.64 10.30
CA ALA A 252 6.03 18.25 11.30
C ALA A 252 5.23 17.20 12.11
N GLY A 253 5.19 15.95 11.64
CA GLY A 253 4.50 14.83 12.30
C GLY A 253 3.16 14.46 11.67
N ASN A 254 2.75 15.15 10.59
CA ASN A 254 1.52 14.85 9.85
C ASN A 254 1.63 13.51 9.13
N VAL A 255 0.66 12.63 9.29
CA VAL A 255 0.63 11.33 8.60
C VAL A 255 0.30 11.55 7.12
N TYR A 256 1.07 10.91 6.22
CA TYR A 256 0.72 10.88 4.80
C TYR A 256 -0.46 9.93 4.55
N VAL A 257 -1.68 10.42 4.80
CA VAL A 257 -2.91 9.60 4.61
C VAL A 257 -3.28 9.38 3.15
N MET A 258 -2.66 10.12 2.23
CA MET A 258 -2.88 9.96 0.79
C MET A 258 -2.02 8.84 0.17
N ALA A 259 -0.89 8.51 0.79
CA ALA A 259 0.08 7.49 0.35
C ALA A 259 1.17 7.29 1.41
N PHE A 260 2.23 6.56 1.08
CA PHE A 260 3.48 6.47 1.85
C PHE A 260 3.33 5.81 3.23
N TRP A 261 3.07 4.53 3.25
CA TRP A 261 3.11 3.71 4.44
C TRP A 261 3.77 2.36 4.16
N GLN A 262 4.39 1.79 5.17
CA GLN A 262 5.00 0.47 5.06
C GLN A 262 4.02 -0.58 5.58
N THR A 263 3.73 -1.57 4.75
CA THR A 263 2.74 -2.61 5.07
C THR A 263 3.17 -3.97 4.52
N SER A 264 2.53 -5.02 4.99
CA SER A 264 2.72 -6.39 4.49
C SER A 264 1.47 -6.89 3.74
N CYS A 265 1.61 -7.93 2.92
CA CYS A 265 0.45 -8.59 2.32
C CYS A 265 -0.56 -9.06 3.37
N ARG A 266 -0.08 -9.60 4.50
CA ARG A 266 -0.96 -10.02 5.60
C ARG A 266 -1.72 -8.86 6.22
N ASP A 267 -1.07 -7.71 6.39
CA ASP A 267 -1.73 -6.53 6.96
C ASP A 267 -2.78 -5.95 6.01
N LEU A 268 -2.49 -5.89 4.70
CA LEU A 268 -3.47 -5.51 3.70
C LEU A 268 -4.67 -6.46 3.68
N ALA A 269 -4.44 -7.77 3.80
CA ALA A 269 -5.52 -8.76 3.89
C ALA A 269 -6.42 -8.52 5.11
N LYS A 270 -5.85 -8.18 6.27
CA LYS A 270 -6.61 -7.86 7.49
C LYS A 270 -7.48 -6.60 7.30
N LEU A 271 -6.97 -5.59 6.59
CA LEU A 271 -7.76 -4.39 6.28
C LEU A 271 -8.98 -4.72 5.42
N VAL A 272 -8.81 -5.54 4.36
CA VAL A 272 -9.92 -6.02 3.53
C VAL A 272 -10.88 -6.89 4.35
N GLN A 273 -10.35 -7.80 5.18
CA GLN A 273 -11.14 -8.68 6.04
C GLN A 273 -12.04 -7.90 7.00
N LEU A 274 -11.58 -6.78 7.55
CA LEU A 274 -12.41 -5.91 8.39
C LEU A 274 -13.66 -5.45 7.63
N TYR A 275 -13.53 -5.08 6.36
CA TYR A 275 -14.68 -4.68 5.52
C TYR A 275 -15.55 -5.87 5.12
N MET A 276 -14.96 -7.03 4.81
CA MET A 276 -15.68 -8.29 4.58
C MET A 276 -16.53 -8.71 5.79
N GLN A 277 -16.10 -8.34 7.01
CA GLN A 277 -16.79 -8.61 8.26
C GLN A 277 -17.67 -7.42 8.72
N ASN A 278 -18.08 -6.56 7.80
CA ASN A 278 -18.93 -5.38 8.11
C ASN A 278 -18.36 -4.49 9.22
N GLY A 279 -17.03 -4.32 9.25
CA GLY A 279 -16.33 -3.47 10.23
C GLY A 279 -16.17 -4.08 11.62
N LYS A 280 -16.50 -5.36 11.78
CA LYS A 280 -16.33 -6.09 13.04
C LYS A 280 -15.04 -6.87 13.06
N TRP A 281 -14.31 -6.84 14.17
CA TRP A 281 -13.07 -7.62 14.35
C TRP A 281 -13.06 -8.28 15.72
N ASN A 282 -12.87 -9.59 15.76
CA ASN A 282 -12.91 -10.38 16.99
C ASN A 282 -14.14 -10.05 17.89
N GLY A 283 -15.30 -9.87 17.29
CA GLY A 283 -16.54 -9.55 17.99
C GLY A 283 -16.74 -8.06 18.32
N VAL A 284 -15.73 -7.21 18.15
CA VAL A 284 -15.79 -5.77 18.41
C VAL A 284 -16.09 -5.00 17.13
N GLN A 285 -17.08 -4.10 17.16
CA GLN A 285 -17.38 -3.21 16.04
C GLN A 285 -16.39 -2.04 16.03
N LEU A 286 -15.40 -2.08 15.15
CA LEU A 286 -14.39 -1.02 14.99
C LEU A 286 -14.91 0.09 14.07
N VAL A 287 -15.53 -0.30 12.95
CA VAL A 287 -16.15 0.62 11.98
C VAL A 287 -17.62 0.25 11.90
N SER A 288 -18.52 1.21 11.99
CA SER A 288 -19.97 0.91 11.93
C SER A 288 -20.34 0.21 10.62
N GLU A 289 -21.27 -0.74 10.70
CA GLU A 289 -21.78 -1.46 9.52
C GLU A 289 -22.36 -0.51 8.46
N ALA A 290 -23.02 0.57 8.91
CA ALA A 290 -23.52 1.61 8.02
C ALA A 290 -22.41 2.29 7.22
N PHE A 291 -21.29 2.66 7.88
CA PHE A 291 -20.14 3.24 7.19
C PHE A 291 -19.52 2.27 6.19
N VAL A 292 -19.33 1.01 6.57
CA VAL A 292 -18.79 -0.02 5.65
C VAL A 292 -19.66 -0.15 4.41
N ARG A 293 -20.98 -0.24 4.59
CA ARG A 293 -21.93 -0.31 3.47
C ARG A 293 -21.84 0.91 2.56
N GLU A 294 -21.79 2.11 3.13
CA GLU A 294 -21.61 3.35 2.34
C GLU A 294 -20.27 3.38 1.62
N ALA A 295 -19.19 3.01 2.30
CA ALA A 295 -17.84 2.99 1.74
C ALA A 295 -17.69 2.03 0.55
N LEU A 296 -18.44 0.93 0.53
CA LEU A 296 -18.45 -0.08 -0.53
C LEU A 296 -19.62 0.08 -1.53
N THR A 297 -20.26 1.24 -1.53
CA THR A 297 -21.29 1.61 -2.52
C THR A 297 -20.75 2.79 -3.35
N SER A 298 -21.15 2.87 -4.63
CA SER A 298 -20.80 4.04 -5.47
C SER A 298 -21.17 5.32 -4.74
N SER A 299 -20.17 6.13 -4.45
CA SER A 299 -20.36 7.33 -3.62
C SER A 299 -20.78 8.55 -4.44
N THR A 300 -20.70 8.44 -5.77
CA THR A 300 -21.09 9.47 -6.75
C THR A 300 -21.39 8.84 -8.11
N GLU A 301 -22.32 9.42 -8.86
CA GLU A 301 -22.60 9.03 -10.24
C GLU A 301 -21.49 9.48 -11.21
N LEU A 302 -20.61 10.39 -10.81
CA LEU A 302 -19.49 10.84 -11.63
C LEU A 302 -18.44 9.74 -11.85
N ASN A 303 -18.31 8.81 -10.90
CA ASN A 303 -17.47 7.62 -11.02
C ASN A 303 -18.05 6.49 -10.17
N THR A 304 -18.85 5.63 -10.80
CA THR A 304 -19.54 4.53 -10.11
C THR A 304 -18.59 3.44 -9.59
N ALA A 305 -17.35 3.38 -10.10
CA ALA A 305 -16.35 2.44 -9.65
C ALA A 305 -15.57 2.93 -8.39
N TYR A 306 -16.10 3.96 -7.69
CA TYR A 306 -15.42 4.51 -6.53
C TYR A 306 -16.38 4.74 -5.35
N GLY A 307 -16.00 4.22 -4.20
CA GLY A 307 -16.66 4.43 -2.91
C GLY A 307 -15.91 5.43 -2.03
N TYR A 308 -15.88 5.20 -0.73
CA TYR A 308 -15.06 6.01 0.18
C TYR A 308 -13.61 5.51 0.16
N LEU A 309 -12.82 5.99 -0.79
CA LEU A 309 -11.42 5.62 -1.02
C LEU A 309 -11.21 4.11 -1.23
N TRP A 310 -12.22 3.42 -1.73
CA TRP A 310 -12.19 2.05 -2.22
C TRP A 310 -12.57 2.01 -3.68
N TRP A 311 -11.88 1.21 -4.47
CA TRP A 311 -12.30 0.86 -5.81
C TRP A 311 -13.40 -0.20 -5.77
N LEU A 312 -14.34 -0.12 -6.69
CA LEU A 312 -15.55 -0.96 -6.74
C LEU A 312 -15.77 -1.51 -8.15
N ASN A 313 -16.30 -2.72 -8.24
CA ASN A 313 -16.72 -3.29 -9.52
C ASN A 313 -18.23 -3.01 -9.74
N ARG A 314 -18.57 -1.76 -9.97
CA ARG A 314 -19.97 -1.35 -10.17
C ARG A 314 -20.21 -0.99 -11.62
N ALA A 315 -21.42 -1.34 -12.13
CA ALA A 315 -21.87 -0.88 -13.44
C ALA A 315 -22.14 0.63 -13.43
N GLY A 316 -21.92 1.28 -14.57
CA GLY A 316 -22.14 2.72 -14.75
C GLY A 316 -20.97 3.36 -15.47
N THR A 317 -20.82 4.67 -15.29
CA THR A 317 -19.70 5.43 -15.86
C THR A 317 -18.56 5.51 -14.85
N TRP A 318 -17.34 5.28 -15.29
CA TRP A 318 -16.16 5.38 -14.43
C TRP A 318 -14.95 5.93 -15.16
N MET A 319 -13.98 6.42 -14.39
CA MET A 319 -12.76 7.06 -14.86
C MET A 319 -11.55 6.53 -14.10
N LEU A 320 -10.37 6.64 -14.74
CA LEU A 320 -9.07 6.36 -14.15
C LEU A 320 -8.46 7.59 -13.49
N PRO A 321 -7.55 7.42 -12.53
CA PRO A 321 -6.74 8.52 -11.98
C PRO A 321 -6.02 9.31 -13.08
N GLY A 322 -6.10 10.64 -13.02
CA GLY A 322 -5.42 11.54 -13.96
C GLY A 322 -5.94 11.47 -15.40
N SER A 323 -7.13 10.91 -15.62
CA SER A 323 -7.75 10.79 -16.95
C SER A 323 -9.15 11.36 -16.95
N THR A 324 -9.49 12.06 -18.03
CA THR A 324 -10.88 12.49 -18.31
C THR A 324 -11.64 11.48 -19.16
N GLN A 325 -10.98 10.39 -19.61
CA GLN A 325 -11.62 9.34 -20.38
C GLN A 325 -12.65 8.60 -19.53
N GLN A 326 -13.87 8.52 -20.04
CA GLN A 326 -14.96 7.78 -19.43
C GLN A 326 -15.08 6.37 -20.01
N PHE A 327 -15.27 5.42 -19.14
CA PHE A 327 -15.56 4.02 -19.47
C PHE A 327 -16.99 3.69 -19.02
N SER A 328 -17.60 2.66 -19.64
CA SER A 328 -18.95 2.19 -19.30
C SER A 328 -18.94 0.73 -18.85
N GLY A 329 -19.85 0.39 -17.95
CA GLY A 329 -19.96 -0.93 -17.35
C GLY A 329 -19.02 -1.11 -16.15
N PRO A 330 -18.90 -2.32 -15.61
CA PRO A 330 -18.01 -2.57 -14.49
C PRO A 330 -16.53 -2.60 -14.96
N PRO A 331 -15.56 -2.15 -14.13
CA PRO A 331 -14.14 -2.22 -14.45
C PRO A 331 -13.64 -3.62 -14.83
N HIS A 332 -14.14 -4.64 -14.13
CA HIS A 332 -13.82 -6.05 -14.37
C HIS A 332 -15.07 -6.79 -14.80
N LYS A 333 -15.26 -6.94 -16.12
CA LYS A 333 -16.51 -7.49 -16.71
C LYS A 333 -16.79 -8.94 -16.33
N SER A 334 -15.75 -9.74 -16.11
CA SER A 334 -15.84 -11.14 -15.70
C SER A 334 -16.05 -11.33 -14.20
N ALA A 335 -15.81 -10.29 -13.38
CA ALA A 335 -15.89 -10.37 -11.93
C ALA A 335 -17.31 -10.14 -11.40
N PRO A 336 -17.64 -10.69 -10.21
CA PRO A 336 -18.84 -10.30 -9.46
C PRO A 336 -18.90 -8.79 -9.23
N LEU A 337 -20.09 -8.23 -9.27
CA LEU A 337 -20.29 -6.78 -9.08
C LEU A 337 -20.00 -6.32 -7.63
N ASP A 338 -19.91 -7.24 -6.69
CA ASP A 338 -19.70 -6.95 -5.28
C ASP A 338 -18.22 -6.86 -4.87
N ILE A 339 -17.28 -7.17 -5.78
CA ILE A 339 -15.85 -7.03 -5.44
C ILE A 339 -15.47 -5.57 -5.19
N PHE A 340 -14.52 -5.40 -4.29
CA PHE A 340 -13.93 -4.12 -3.95
C PHE A 340 -12.43 -4.27 -3.70
N TRP A 341 -11.65 -3.22 -3.92
CA TRP A 341 -10.21 -3.33 -3.71
C TRP A 341 -9.55 -2.02 -3.32
N ALA A 342 -8.46 -2.13 -2.56
CA ALA A 342 -7.46 -1.10 -2.38
C ALA A 342 -6.40 -1.24 -3.47
N SER A 343 -6.01 -0.13 -4.09
CA SER A 343 -5.01 -0.09 -5.14
C SER A 343 -3.92 0.94 -4.81
N GLY A 344 -2.69 0.52 -4.89
CA GLY A 344 -1.51 1.38 -4.79
C GLY A 344 -0.69 1.32 -6.08
N ALA A 345 0.04 2.39 -6.36
CA ALA A 345 0.95 2.44 -7.48
C ALA A 345 1.88 1.22 -7.49
N CYS A 346 2.40 0.88 -8.66
CA CYS A 346 3.27 -0.26 -8.87
C CYS A 346 2.63 -1.63 -8.58
N GLY A 347 1.29 -1.72 -8.54
CA GLY A 347 0.57 -2.99 -8.38
C GLY A 347 0.52 -3.51 -6.95
N GLN A 348 0.35 -2.62 -5.99
CA GLN A 348 -0.01 -2.98 -4.62
C GLN A 348 -1.52 -3.17 -4.57
N ILE A 349 -2.01 -4.38 -4.43
CA ILE A 349 -3.43 -4.73 -4.53
C ILE A 349 -3.88 -5.54 -3.32
N ALA A 350 -5.08 -5.19 -2.83
CA ALA A 350 -5.80 -6.00 -1.86
C ALA A 350 -7.28 -6.02 -2.26
N VAL A 351 -7.79 -7.16 -2.67
CA VAL A 351 -9.14 -7.33 -3.20
C VAL A 351 -9.97 -8.27 -2.34
N GLY A 352 -11.22 -7.87 -2.08
CA GLY A 352 -12.24 -8.68 -1.44
C GLY A 352 -13.31 -9.13 -2.45
N PHE A 353 -13.69 -10.40 -2.37
CA PHE A 353 -14.74 -11.05 -3.13
C PHE A 353 -15.84 -11.51 -2.16
N PRO A 354 -16.82 -10.64 -1.80
CA PRO A 354 -17.80 -10.95 -0.77
C PRO A 354 -18.63 -12.22 -1.08
N SER A 355 -19.14 -12.36 -2.30
CA SER A 355 -19.94 -13.53 -2.72
C SER A 355 -19.16 -14.84 -2.68
N GLN A 356 -17.84 -14.81 -2.70
CA GLN A 356 -16.97 -15.99 -2.65
C GLN A 356 -16.29 -16.17 -1.29
N ASN A 357 -16.51 -15.22 -0.36
CA ASN A 357 -15.83 -15.19 0.94
C ASN A 357 -14.29 -15.32 0.81
N LEU A 358 -13.73 -14.64 -0.20
CA LEU A 358 -12.34 -14.74 -0.62
C LEU A 358 -11.67 -13.36 -0.54
N ILE A 359 -10.42 -13.35 -0.10
CA ILE A 359 -9.53 -12.19 -0.13
C ILE A 359 -8.24 -12.59 -0.84
N VAL A 360 -7.78 -11.76 -1.76
CA VAL A 360 -6.45 -11.92 -2.36
C VAL A 360 -5.70 -10.60 -2.25
N THR A 361 -4.50 -10.67 -1.71
CA THR A 361 -3.58 -9.54 -1.65
C THR A 361 -2.27 -9.90 -2.30
N TYR A 362 -1.72 -8.98 -3.07
CA TYR A 362 -0.34 -9.10 -3.55
C TYR A 362 0.34 -7.74 -3.58
N MET A 363 1.66 -7.77 -3.45
CA MET A 363 2.50 -6.60 -3.52
C MET A 363 3.69 -6.87 -4.44
N ARG A 364 4.25 -5.80 -5.00
CA ARG A 364 5.45 -5.83 -5.84
C ARG A 364 6.63 -5.15 -5.15
N THR A 365 7.83 -5.39 -5.68
CA THR A 365 9.08 -4.90 -5.06
C THR A 365 9.40 -3.45 -5.36
N LYS A 366 8.71 -2.82 -6.30
CA LYS A 366 9.04 -1.45 -6.74
C LYS A 366 8.89 -0.42 -5.63
N THR A 367 9.76 0.55 -5.66
CA THR A 367 9.85 1.64 -4.69
C THR A 367 9.38 2.97 -5.30
N ILE A 368 9.27 4.01 -4.48
CA ILE A 368 8.94 5.36 -4.94
C ILE A 368 9.92 5.90 -6.00
N PHE A 369 11.18 5.46 -5.98
CA PHE A 369 12.18 5.86 -6.97
C PHE A 369 11.95 5.25 -8.36
N GLU A 370 11.14 4.21 -8.44
CA GLU A 370 10.76 3.52 -9.67
C GLU A 370 9.33 3.85 -10.11
N PHE A 371 8.70 4.82 -9.46
CA PHE A 371 7.30 5.21 -9.66
C PHE A 371 6.98 5.52 -11.15
N SER A 372 7.88 6.18 -11.86
CA SER A 372 7.69 6.52 -13.28
C SER A 372 7.61 5.30 -14.21
N THR A 373 8.04 4.12 -13.76
CA THR A 373 8.01 2.86 -14.52
C THR A 373 6.86 1.94 -14.09
N CYS A 374 6.03 2.39 -13.14
CA CYS A 374 4.93 1.61 -12.62
C CYS A 374 3.68 1.74 -13.49
N SER A 375 3.02 0.63 -13.77
CA SER A 375 1.62 0.65 -14.19
C SER A 375 0.76 1.07 -13.00
N THR A 376 -0.11 2.05 -13.19
CA THR A 376 -0.98 2.59 -12.14
C THR A 376 -2.44 2.47 -12.56
N GLY A 377 -3.30 2.06 -11.64
CA GLY A 377 -4.74 2.14 -11.82
C GLY A 377 -5.49 0.80 -11.75
N PRO A 378 -6.82 0.84 -11.81
CA PRO A 378 -7.70 -0.33 -11.70
C PRO A 378 -7.58 -1.33 -12.85
N GLN A 379 -6.88 -0.99 -13.93
CA GLN A 379 -6.63 -1.86 -15.08
C GLN A 379 -5.27 -2.58 -14.98
N ASP A 380 -4.78 -2.86 -13.78
CA ASP A 380 -3.59 -3.71 -13.61
C ASP A 380 -3.85 -5.07 -14.29
N ASN A 381 -2.99 -5.43 -15.26
CA ASN A 381 -3.13 -6.68 -16.00
C ASN A 381 -3.09 -7.91 -15.08
N VAL A 382 -2.38 -7.82 -13.96
CA VAL A 382 -2.33 -8.91 -12.97
C VAL A 382 -3.67 -9.02 -12.26
N LEU A 383 -4.33 -7.90 -11.90
CA LEU A 383 -5.65 -7.94 -11.30
C LEU A 383 -6.69 -8.52 -12.26
N ASN A 384 -6.68 -8.13 -13.54
CA ASN A 384 -7.57 -8.71 -14.55
C ASN A 384 -7.33 -10.22 -14.72
N GLY A 385 -6.08 -10.64 -14.88
CA GLY A 385 -5.74 -12.05 -14.99
C GLY A 385 -6.05 -12.85 -13.72
N LEU A 386 -5.89 -12.24 -12.54
CA LEU A 386 -6.24 -12.82 -11.24
C LEU A 386 -7.73 -13.07 -11.14
N VAL A 387 -8.55 -12.06 -11.49
CA VAL A 387 -10.01 -12.19 -11.49
C VAL A 387 -10.46 -13.32 -12.40
N ASP A 388 -9.96 -13.34 -13.65
CA ASP A 388 -10.34 -14.38 -14.62
C ASP A 388 -9.95 -15.79 -14.15
N LYS A 389 -8.78 -15.96 -13.53
CA LYS A 389 -8.33 -17.25 -12.99
C LYS A 389 -9.09 -17.69 -11.74
N ILE A 390 -9.47 -16.76 -10.86
CA ILE A 390 -10.31 -17.09 -9.71
C ILE A 390 -11.67 -17.58 -10.16
N LEU A 391 -12.23 -16.98 -11.21
CA LEU A 391 -13.58 -17.32 -11.70
C LEU A 391 -13.59 -18.55 -12.61
N ALA A 392 -12.46 -18.92 -13.20
CA ALA A 392 -12.35 -20.11 -14.04
C ALA A 392 -12.26 -21.43 -13.25
N ASN A 393 -12.11 -21.37 -11.94
CA ASN A 393 -12.04 -22.50 -11.01
C ASN A 393 -13.21 -22.54 -10.04
#